data_625e1fdefe6b7d39b5495071d13e6644
#
_entry.id   625e1fdefe6b7d39b5495071d13e6644
#
_cell.length_a   1.000
_cell.length_b   1.000
_cell.length_c   1.000
_cell.angle_alpha   90.00
_cell.angle_beta   90.00
_cell.angle_gamma   90.00
#
_symmetry.space_group_name_H-M   'P 1'
#
loop_
_entity.id
_entity.type
_entity.pdbx_description
1 polymer ?
#
loop_
_entity_poly.entity_id
_entity_poly.type
_entity_poly.pdbx_seq_one_letter_code
_entity_poly.pdbx_strand_id
1 'polypeptide(L)'
;MSQVPAYKRILLKLSGEALMGDDSYGINRTTIEQIVGQIKEVVELGVEVGVVIGGGNIFRGVAPAAAGMDRATADYMGMMATVMNALALKDAMTKAGLIARVQSALTMQQIAEPYVRGKAMQYLEEGKVVIFAAGTGNPFFTTDTAAALRGMEMNVDIMLKATKVDGVYTDDPKKNPDAVRYQSVTFDEAISRNLKVMDATAFALCRDQHLNIKVFSIFKNGALRRVVLGEDEGTLVHC
;
A
#
# COMPACT_ATOMS: atom_id res chain seq x y z
N MET A 1 -10.95 13.01 25.43
CA MET A 1 -11.03 13.83 24.22
C MET A 1 -10.88 12.90 23.03
N SER A 2 -11.85 12.89 22.11
CA SER A 2 -11.70 12.11 20.86
C SER A 2 -10.54 12.70 20.07
N GLN A 3 -9.54 11.87 19.75
CA GLN A 3 -8.42 12.29 18.89
C GLN A 3 -8.99 12.49 17.48
N VAL A 4 -8.80 13.67 16.91
CA VAL A 4 -9.25 14.00 15.56
C VAL A 4 -8.17 13.58 14.57
N PRO A 5 -8.47 12.74 13.57
CA PRO A 5 -7.52 12.37 12.55
C PRO A 5 -7.04 13.59 11.74
N ALA A 6 -5.76 13.60 11.36
CA ALA A 6 -5.19 14.61 10.47
C ALA A 6 -5.62 14.40 9.01
N TYR A 7 -6.07 13.20 8.67
CA TYR A 7 -6.49 12.82 7.33
C TYR A 7 -7.88 12.20 7.37
N LYS A 8 -8.76 12.60 6.46
CA LYS A 8 -10.10 12.03 6.30
C LYS A 8 -10.07 10.75 5.47
N ARG A 9 -9.26 10.73 4.42
CA ARG A 9 -9.17 9.60 3.48
C ARG A 9 -7.72 9.28 3.17
N ILE A 10 -7.36 8.01 3.28
CA ILE A 10 -6.00 7.54 3.01
C ILE A 10 -6.00 6.39 1.99
N LEU A 11 -4.89 6.27 1.26
CA LEU A 11 -4.56 5.04 0.55
C LEU A 11 -3.38 4.34 1.24
N LEU A 12 -3.60 3.16 1.76
CA LEU A 12 -2.57 2.32 2.36
C LEU A 12 -2.01 1.36 1.32
N LYS A 13 -0.73 1.52 0.96
CA LYS A 13 -0.03 0.57 0.10
C LYS A 13 0.77 -0.41 0.95
N LEU A 14 0.44 -1.68 0.83
CA LEU A 14 1.14 -2.79 1.47
C LEU A 14 1.96 -3.58 0.43
N SER A 15 3.19 -3.96 0.74
CA SER A 15 3.91 -4.96 -0.06
C SER A 15 3.33 -6.35 0.22
N GLY A 16 3.32 -7.23 -0.78
CA GLY A 16 2.94 -8.62 -0.53
C GLY A 16 3.81 -9.28 0.55
N GLU A 17 5.09 -8.94 0.59
CA GLU A 17 6.03 -9.41 1.61
C GLU A 17 5.65 -9.03 3.04
N ALA A 18 4.83 -7.98 3.22
CA ALA A 18 4.30 -7.63 4.54
C ALA A 18 3.36 -8.71 5.09
N LEU A 19 2.76 -9.54 4.23
CA LEU A 19 1.87 -10.63 4.65
C LEU A 19 2.59 -11.92 5.01
N MET A 20 3.89 -12.03 4.72
CA MET A 20 4.67 -13.23 5.03
C MET A 20 5.05 -13.34 6.51
N GLY A 21 5.16 -12.20 7.21
CA GLY A 21 5.80 -12.19 8.54
C GLY A 21 7.25 -12.68 8.44
N ASP A 22 7.59 -13.68 9.25
CA ASP A 22 8.91 -14.34 9.27
C ASP A 22 9.01 -15.51 8.27
N ASP A 23 7.91 -15.87 7.62
CA ASP A 23 7.91 -16.92 6.60
C ASP A 23 8.62 -16.45 5.32
N SER A 24 9.14 -17.40 4.55
CA SER A 24 9.82 -17.10 3.28
C SER A 24 8.88 -16.98 2.08
N TYR A 25 7.61 -17.39 2.22
CA TYR A 25 6.61 -17.45 1.17
C TYR A 25 5.19 -17.49 1.74
N GLY A 26 4.22 -16.99 0.96
CA GLY A 26 2.81 -17.13 1.26
C GLY A 26 2.25 -16.05 2.19
N ILE A 27 1.22 -16.42 2.95
CA ILE A 27 0.47 -15.51 3.83
C ILE A 27 0.51 -16.07 5.25
N ASN A 28 1.11 -15.32 6.16
CA ASN A 28 1.14 -15.65 7.58
C ASN A 28 -0.13 -15.11 8.25
N ARG A 29 -0.87 -16.00 8.90
CA ARG A 29 -2.16 -15.67 9.51
C ARG A 29 -2.03 -14.64 10.64
N THR A 30 -1.07 -14.80 11.52
CA THR A 30 -0.86 -13.89 12.66
C THR A 30 -0.51 -12.49 12.16
N THR A 31 0.35 -12.41 11.14
CA THR A 31 0.77 -11.14 10.56
C THR A 31 -0.39 -10.40 9.89
N ILE A 32 -1.24 -11.11 9.13
CA ILE A 32 -2.40 -10.48 8.49
C ILE A 32 -3.41 -9.99 9.54
N GLU A 33 -3.63 -10.74 10.62
CA GLU A 33 -4.49 -10.34 11.73
C GLU A 33 -3.96 -9.07 12.44
N GLN A 34 -2.63 -8.95 12.64
CA GLN A 34 -2.00 -7.75 13.21
C GLN A 34 -2.17 -6.52 12.30
N ILE A 35 -1.96 -6.67 10.99
CA ILE A 35 -2.14 -5.58 10.03
C ILE A 35 -3.61 -5.14 10.00
N VAL A 36 -4.55 -6.09 9.96
CA VAL A 36 -5.99 -5.80 9.98
C VAL A 36 -6.41 -5.13 11.29
N GLY A 37 -5.82 -5.50 12.42
CA GLY A 37 -6.04 -4.82 13.70
C GLY A 37 -5.70 -3.33 13.64
N GLN A 38 -4.55 -2.96 13.07
CA GLN A 38 -4.16 -1.56 12.89
C GLN A 38 -5.09 -0.80 11.91
N ILE A 39 -5.53 -1.46 10.82
CA ILE A 39 -6.49 -0.87 9.88
C ILE A 39 -7.83 -0.61 10.60
N LYS A 40 -8.27 -1.56 11.43
CA LYS A 40 -9.50 -1.42 12.20
C LYS A 40 -9.47 -0.21 13.13
N GLU A 41 -8.38 -0.03 13.87
CA GLU A 41 -8.21 1.15 14.75
C GLU A 41 -8.39 2.46 13.99
N VAL A 42 -7.88 2.54 12.76
CA VAL A 42 -7.96 3.74 11.91
C VAL A 42 -9.38 3.95 11.35
N VAL A 43 -10.05 2.87 10.92
CA VAL A 43 -11.45 2.93 10.48
C VAL A 43 -12.37 3.35 11.63
N GLU A 44 -12.13 2.88 12.84
CA GLU A 44 -12.90 3.24 14.05
C GLU A 44 -12.70 4.72 14.44
N LEU A 45 -11.62 5.37 14.01
CA LEU A 45 -11.45 6.83 14.11
C LEU A 45 -12.25 7.61 13.06
N GLY A 46 -12.96 6.93 12.14
CA GLY A 46 -13.76 7.56 11.08
C GLY A 46 -12.94 7.86 9.80
N VAL A 47 -11.74 7.31 9.64
CA VAL A 47 -10.93 7.50 8.44
C VAL A 47 -11.36 6.53 7.35
N GLU A 48 -11.54 7.04 6.14
CA GLU A 48 -11.83 6.26 4.95
C GLU A 48 -10.55 5.62 4.42
N VAL A 49 -10.53 4.28 4.27
CA VAL A 49 -9.31 3.53 3.96
C VAL A 49 -9.44 2.76 2.64
N GLY A 50 -8.65 3.17 1.64
CA GLY A 50 -8.34 2.35 0.48
C GLY A 50 -7.04 1.56 0.70
N VAL A 51 -6.97 0.33 0.21
CA VAL A 51 -5.78 -0.53 0.33
C VAL A 51 -5.34 -1.01 -1.04
N VAL A 52 -4.06 -0.86 -1.37
CA VAL A 52 -3.41 -1.53 -2.51
C VAL A 52 -2.40 -2.52 -1.96
N ILE A 53 -2.49 -3.78 -2.38
CA ILE A 53 -1.62 -4.86 -1.93
C ILE A 53 -0.75 -5.40 -3.05
N GLY A 54 0.54 -5.62 -2.78
CA GLY A 54 1.47 -6.30 -3.68
C GLY A 54 1.29 -7.83 -3.69
N GLY A 55 1.93 -8.51 -4.65
CA GLY A 55 1.88 -9.97 -4.82
C GLY A 55 3.20 -10.69 -4.58
N GLY A 56 4.25 -9.97 -4.16
CA GLY A 56 5.63 -10.49 -4.10
C GLY A 56 5.90 -11.62 -3.11
N ASN A 57 4.98 -11.89 -2.19
CA ASN A 57 5.00 -13.05 -1.29
C ASN A 57 4.55 -14.36 -1.97
N ILE A 58 3.82 -14.25 -3.08
CA ILE A 58 3.29 -15.39 -3.84
C ILE A 58 4.03 -15.53 -5.17
N PHE A 59 4.21 -14.43 -5.91
CA PHE A 59 4.85 -14.44 -7.21
C PHE A 59 5.61 -13.13 -7.47
N ARG A 60 6.86 -13.25 -7.94
CA ARG A 60 7.70 -12.11 -8.32
C ARG A 60 8.02 -12.18 -9.81
N GLY A 61 7.29 -11.41 -10.62
CA GLY A 61 7.42 -11.43 -12.08
C GLY A 61 8.81 -11.09 -12.63
N VAL A 62 9.60 -10.30 -11.90
CA VAL A 62 10.96 -9.92 -12.35
C VAL A 62 11.91 -11.13 -12.40
N ALA A 63 11.86 -12.02 -11.39
CA ALA A 63 12.75 -13.19 -11.36
C ALA A 63 12.41 -14.23 -12.45
N PRO A 64 11.13 -14.63 -12.68
CA PRO A 64 10.75 -15.49 -13.79
C PRO A 64 10.98 -14.86 -15.17
N ALA A 65 10.79 -13.55 -15.34
CA ALA A 65 11.09 -12.86 -16.58
C ALA A 65 12.59 -12.91 -16.89
N ALA A 66 13.45 -12.74 -15.88
CA ALA A 66 14.90 -12.92 -16.02
C ALA A 66 15.29 -14.36 -16.38
N ALA A 67 14.46 -15.34 -16.03
CA ALA A 67 14.63 -16.75 -16.41
C ALA A 67 14.02 -17.12 -17.80
N GLY A 68 13.65 -16.13 -18.62
CA GLY A 68 13.17 -16.34 -20.00
C GLY A 68 11.64 -16.38 -20.16
N MET A 69 10.85 -16.13 -19.09
CA MET A 69 9.41 -15.96 -19.23
C MET A 69 9.10 -14.59 -19.85
N ASP A 70 8.08 -14.54 -20.72
CA ASP A 70 7.57 -13.26 -21.22
C ASP A 70 7.18 -12.33 -20.08
N ARG A 71 7.63 -11.08 -20.15
CA ARG A 71 7.41 -10.09 -19.08
C ARG A 71 5.94 -9.79 -18.83
N ALA A 72 5.14 -9.64 -19.89
CA ALA A 72 3.72 -9.35 -19.73
C ALA A 72 2.99 -10.53 -19.05
N THR A 73 3.32 -11.77 -19.44
CA THR A 73 2.80 -12.99 -18.80
C THR A 73 3.16 -13.03 -17.31
N ALA A 74 4.43 -12.76 -16.97
CA ALA A 74 4.89 -12.72 -15.59
C ALA A 74 4.17 -11.63 -14.77
N ASP A 75 3.92 -10.47 -15.36
CA ASP A 75 3.20 -9.37 -14.69
C ASP A 75 1.72 -9.74 -14.46
N TYR A 76 1.06 -10.43 -15.39
CA TYR A 76 -0.31 -10.97 -15.16
C TYR A 76 -0.34 -11.99 -14.02
N MET A 77 0.65 -12.86 -13.90
CA MET A 77 0.76 -13.77 -12.76
C MET A 77 0.94 -13.00 -11.45
N GLY A 78 1.74 -11.93 -11.45
CA GLY A 78 1.87 -11.01 -10.32
C GLY A 78 0.56 -10.31 -9.96
N MET A 79 -0.24 -9.90 -10.94
CA MET A 79 -1.58 -9.34 -10.72
C MET A 79 -2.51 -10.37 -10.06
N MET A 80 -2.50 -11.63 -10.51
CA MET A 80 -3.26 -12.71 -9.88
C MET A 80 -2.82 -12.94 -8.43
N ALA A 81 -1.52 -12.87 -8.14
CA ALA A 81 -1.01 -12.96 -6.78
C ALA A 81 -1.56 -11.86 -5.87
N THR A 82 -1.71 -10.62 -6.38
CA THR A 82 -2.35 -9.54 -5.63
C THR A 82 -3.83 -9.82 -5.33
N VAL A 83 -4.53 -10.49 -6.24
CA VAL A 83 -5.95 -10.89 -6.03
C VAL A 83 -6.04 -11.88 -4.88
N MET A 84 -5.15 -12.89 -4.84
CA MET A 84 -5.10 -13.85 -3.72
C MET A 84 -4.89 -13.14 -2.38
N ASN A 85 -3.95 -12.20 -2.31
CA ASN A 85 -3.69 -11.39 -1.11
C ASN A 85 -4.90 -10.51 -0.73
N ALA A 86 -5.58 -9.92 -1.72
CA ALA A 86 -6.76 -9.09 -1.48
C ALA A 86 -7.92 -9.91 -0.87
N LEU A 87 -8.12 -11.13 -1.35
CA LEU A 87 -9.14 -12.04 -0.79
C LEU A 87 -8.80 -12.45 0.64
N ALA A 88 -7.52 -12.75 0.94
CA ALA A 88 -7.07 -13.07 2.27
C ALA A 88 -7.24 -11.89 3.25
N LEU A 89 -6.91 -10.66 2.81
CA LEU A 89 -7.15 -9.46 3.59
C LEU A 89 -8.65 -9.24 3.85
N LYS A 90 -9.49 -9.39 2.84
CA LYS A 90 -10.96 -9.26 2.98
C LYS A 90 -11.50 -10.27 4.00
N ASP A 91 -11.08 -11.53 3.94
CA ASP A 91 -11.50 -12.56 4.90
C ASP A 91 -11.09 -12.19 6.33
N ALA A 92 -9.83 -11.78 6.53
CA ALA A 92 -9.33 -11.36 7.83
C ALA A 92 -10.06 -10.11 8.36
N MET A 93 -10.34 -9.12 7.50
CA MET A 93 -11.12 -7.93 7.85
C MET A 93 -12.55 -8.29 8.25
N THR A 94 -13.19 -9.20 7.52
CA THR A 94 -14.54 -9.68 7.85
C THR A 94 -14.57 -10.35 9.23
N LYS A 95 -13.57 -11.19 9.53
CA LYS A 95 -13.42 -11.84 10.85
C LYS A 95 -13.17 -10.82 11.98
N ALA A 96 -12.50 -9.71 11.67
CA ALA A 96 -12.28 -8.62 12.61
C ALA A 96 -13.49 -7.68 12.77
N GLY A 97 -14.59 -7.90 12.02
CA GLY A 97 -15.80 -7.09 12.06
C GLY A 97 -15.78 -5.85 11.14
N LEU A 98 -14.79 -5.75 10.24
CA LEU A 98 -14.76 -4.71 9.20
C LEU A 98 -15.55 -5.13 7.97
N ILE A 99 -16.19 -4.17 7.31
CA ILE A 99 -16.81 -4.38 6.01
C ILE A 99 -15.77 -4.01 4.94
N ALA A 100 -15.30 -4.99 4.17
CA ALA A 100 -14.32 -4.78 3.10
C ALA A 100 -14.89 -5.21 1.74
N ARG A 101 -14.52 -4.47 0.69
CA ARG A 101 -14.84 -4.76 -0.72
C ARG A 101 -13.56 -4.91 -1.52
N VAL A 102 -13.49 -5.95 -2.34
CA VAL A 102 -12.36 -6.14 -3.28
C VAL A 102 -12.83 -5.69 -4.66
N GLN A 103 -12.12 -4.73 -5.23
CA GLN A 103 -12.31 -4.32 -6.62
C GLN A 103 -11.05 -4.64 -7.42
N SER A 104 -11.23 -5.33 -8.55
CA SER A 104 -10.14 -5.79 -9.42
C SER A 104 -10.05 -4.97 -10.69
N ALA A 105 -8.82 -4.59 -11.07
CA ALA A 105 -8.54 -3.97 -12.36
C ALA A 105 -8.65 -4.96 -13.55
N LEU A 106 -8.59 -6.28 -13.28
CA LEU A 106 -8.91 -7.33 -14.25
C LEU A 106 -10.33 -7.83 -14.02
N THR A 107 -11.07 -8.08 -15.10
CA THR A 107 -12.44 -8.61 -15.02
C THR A 107 -12.44 -10.05 -14.53
N MET A 108 -13.01 -10.30 -13.36
CA MET A 108 -13.15 -11.63 -12.73
C MET A 108 -14.37 -11.64 -11.79
N GLN A 109 -15.53 -11.41 -12.34
CA GLN A 109 -16.77 -11.09 -11.60
C GLN A 109 -17.17 -12.14 -10.56
N GLN A 110 -16.79 -13.42 -10.74
CA GLN A 110 -17.07 -14.48 -9.77
C GLN A 110 -16.23 -14.35 -8.48
N ILE A 111 -15.14 -13.59 -8.51
CA ILE A 111 -14.15 -13.52 -7.42
C ILE A 111 -14.11 -12.14 -6.77
N ALA A 112 -14.09 -11.08 -7.60
CA ALA A 112 -13.98 -9.70 -7.16
C ALA A 112 -14.83 -8.78 -8.05
N GLU A 113 -15.29 -7.67 -7.47
CA GLU A 113 -16.02 -6.66 -8.22
C GLU A 113 -15.08 -6.01 -9.26
N PRO A 114 -15.56 -5.70 -10.49
CA PRO A 114 -14.80 -4.86 -11.39
C PRO A 114 -14.55 -3.48 -10.76
N TYR A 115 -13.33 -2.95 -10.97
CA TYR A 115 -13.03 -1.61 -10.49
C TYR A 115 -13.92 -0.57 -11.20
N VAL A 116 -14.68 0.16 -10.42
CA VAL A 116 -15.46 1.31 -10.86
C VAL A 116 -15.27 2.44 -9.85
N ARG A 117 -14.65 3.55 -10.30
CA ARG A 117 -14.29 4.69 -9.44
C ARG A 117 -15.46 5.17 -8.57
N GLY A 118 -16.63 5.42 -9.17
CA GLY A 118 -17.80 5.93 -8.44
C GLY A 118 -18.26 4.97 -7.34
N LYS A 119 -18.19 3.66 -7.58
CA LYS A 119 -18.57 2.64 -6.60
C LYS A 119 -17.53 2.53 -5.47
N ALA A 120 -16.23 2.66 -5.80
CA ALA A 120 -15.19 2.69 -4.79
C ALA A 120 -15.34 3.91 -3.85
N MET A 121 -15.62 5.10 -4.42
CA MET A 121 -15.87 6.32 -3.65
C MET A 121 -17.07 6.14 -2.72
N GLN A 122 -18.19 5.62 -3.22
CA GLN A 122 -19.37 5.33 -2.41
C GLN A 122 -19.05 4.41 -1.24
N TYR A 123 -18.28 3.33 -1.46
CA TYR A 123 -17.90 2.40 -0.40
C TYR A 123 -17.04 3.06 0.68
N LEU A 124 -16.09 3.91 0.30
CA LEU A 124 -15.26 4.66 1.24
C LEU A 124 -16.13 5.60 2.09
N GLU A 125 -17.03 6.35 1.48
CA GLU A 125 -17.97 7.26 2.15
C GLU A 125 -18.94 6.53 3.09
N GLU A 126 -19.28 5.28 2.79
CA GLU A 126 -20.06 4.39 3.65
C GLU A 126 -19.22 3.75 4.79
N GLY A 127 -17.94 4.11 4.94
CA GLY A 127 -17.03 3.58 5.96
C GLY A 127 -16.56 2.14 5.70
N LYS A 128 -16.68 1.65 4.46
CA LYS A 128 -16.16 0.35 4.04
C LYS A 128 -14.71 0.48 3.60
N VAL A 129 -13.90 -0.52 3.89
CA VAL A 129 -12.53 -0.61 3.33
C VAL A 129 -12.61 -1.11 1.89
N VAL A 130 -11.94 -0.41 0.97
CA VAL A 130 -11.83 -0.84 -0.44
C VAL A 130 -10.44 -1.39 -0.70
N ILE A 131 -10.35 -2.65 -1.10
CA ILE A 131 -9.08 -3.31 -1.46
C ILE A 131 -8.99 -3.37 -2.98
N PHE A 132 -8.02 -2.66 -3.54
CA PHE A 132 -7.75 -2.62 -4.97
C PHE A 132 -6.78 -3.74 -5.36
N ALA A 133 -7.26 -4.69 -6.16
CA ALA A 133 -6.52 -5.86 -6.64
C ALA A 133 -6.15 -5.75 -8.12
N ALA A 134 -5.25 -6.60 -8.56
CA ALA A 134 -4.72 -6.68 -9.93
C ALA A 134 -3.96 -5.41 -10.40
N GLY A 135 -3.41 -4.65 -9.46
CA GLY A 135 -2.57 -3.50 -9.76
C GLY A 135 -3.27 -2.46 -10.63
N THR A 136 -2.64 -2.06 -11.73
CA THR A 136 -3.22 -1.18 -12.76
C THR A 136 -4.08 -1.94 -13.79
N GLY A 137 -4.01 -3.27 -13.80
CA GLY A 137 -4.58 -4.11 -14.87
C GLY A 137 -3.70 -4.18 -16.13
N ASN A 138 -2.56 -3.49 -16.15
CA ASN A 138 -1.66 -3.43 -17.27
C ASN A 138 -0.27 -3.97 -16.89
N PRO A 139 0.37 -4.78 -17.76
CA PRO A 139 1.77 -5.15 -17.61
C PRO A 139 2.70 -3.94 -17.55
N PHE A 140 3.93 -4.14 -17.10
CA PHE A 140 5.03 -3.16 -16.98
C PHE A 140 4.88 -2.13 -15.85
N PHE A 141 3.76 -2.09 -15.15
CA PHE A 141 3.55 -1.23 -13.99
C PHE A 141 3.64 -2.02 -12.68
N THR A 142 4.11 -1.36 -11.64
CA THR A 142 4.17 -1.95 -10.29
C THR A 142 2.93 -1.63 -9.48
N THR A 143 2.83 -2.23 -8.29
CA THR A 143 1.78 -1.88 -7.32
C THR A 143 2.00 -0.53 -6.65
N ASP A 144 3.20 0.07 -6.71
CA ASP A 144 3.43 1.45 -6.30
C ASP A 144 2.73 2.41 -7.28
N THR A 145 2.86 2.16 -8.60
CA THR A 145 2.13 2.92 -9.64
C THR A 145 0.61 2.76 -9.47
N ALA A 146 0.14 1.54 -9.18
CA ALA A 146 -1.28 1.31 -8.91
C ALA A 146 -1.76 2.10 -7.68
N ALA A 147 -0.95 2.17 -6.61
CA ALA A 147 -1.27 2.92 -5.41
C ALA A 147 -1.36 4.43 -5.69
N ALA A 148 -0.41 4.99 -6.44
CA ALA A 148 -0.45 6.39 -6.86
C ALA A 148 -1.72 6.69 -7.68
N LEU A 149 -2.02 5.87 -8.69
CA LEU A 149 -3.20 6.02 -9.53
C LEU A 149 -4.51 5.97 -8.71
N ARG A 150 -4.69 4.95 -7.88
CA ARG A 150 -5.90 4.81 -7.04
C ARG A 150 -5.99 5.90 -5.99
N GLY A 151 -4.86 6.34 -5.42
CA GLY A 151 -4.82 7.47 -4.48
C GLY A 151 -5.41 8.74 -5.09
N MET A 152 -5.00 9.08 -6.31
CA MET A 152 -5.54 10.24 -7.03
C MET A 152 -7.01 10.07 -7.42
N GLU A 153 -7.38 8.91 -7.98
CA GLU A 153 -8.76 8.65 -8.37
C GLU A 153 -9.74 8.69 -7.18
N MET A 154 -9.27 8.31 -5.99
CA MET A 154 -10.06 8.33 -4.75
C MET A 154 -9.97 9.68 -4.01
N ASN A 155 -9.22 10.65 -4.51
CA ASN A 155 -8.98 11.94 -3.86
C ASN A 155 -8.53 11.75 -2.39
N VAL A 156 -7.51 10.92 -2.17
CA VAL A 156 -6.99 10.72 -0.82
C VAL A 156 -6.15 11.91 -0.36
N ASP A 157 -6.16 12.19 0.92
CA ASP A 157 -5.36 13.28 1.51
C ASP A 157 -3.87 12.93 1.49
N ILE A 158 -3.55 11.63 1.60
CA ILE A 158 -2.18 11.13 1.63
C ILE A 158 -2.12 9.66 1.21
N MET A 159 -1.02 9.28 0.57
CA MET A 159 -0.68 7.88 0.33
C MET A 159 0.30 7.38 1.40
N LEU A 160 -0.04 6.29 2.08
CA LEU A 160 0.76 5.67 3.12
C LEU A 160 1.47 4.44 2.56
N LYS A 161 2.79 4.52 2.41
CA LYS A 161 3.61 3.39 1.99
C LYS A 161 4.12 2.63 3.21
N ALA A 162 3.49 1.50 3.48
CA ALA A 162 3.86 0.61 4.57
C ALA A 162 5.01 -0.33 4.14
N THR A 163 6.12 -0.29 4.88
CA THR A 163 7.34 -1.04 4.58
C THR A 163 7.84 -1.82 5.80
N LYS A 164 8.96 -2.56 5.63
CA LYS A 164 9.69 -3.21 6.75
C LYS A 164 10.61 -2.23 7.50
N VAL A 165 10.94 -1.08 6.90
CA VAL A 165 11.73 -0.02 7.51
C VAL A 165 10.82 1.14 7.91
N ASP A 166 11.21 1.90 8.90
CA ASP A 166 10.36 2.91 9.53
C ASP A 166 10.47 4.31 8.87
N GLY A 167 11.01 4.39 7.67
CA GLY A 167 11.09 5.64 6.91
C GLY A 167 12.08 5.60 5.76
N VAL A 168 12.40 6.77 5.22
CA VAL A 168 13.43 7.00 4.21
C VAL A 168 14.71 7.43 4.91
N TYR A 169 15.83 6.84 4.54
CA TYR A 169 17.14 7.07 5.14
C TYR A 169 18.12 7.67 4.14
N THR A 170 19.17 8.29 4.68
CA THR A 170 20.30 8.82 3.88
C THR A 170 21.04 7.72 3.13
N ASP A 171 21.01 6.48 3.64
CA ASP A 171 21.60 5.26 3.06
C ASP A 171 20.82 4.04 3.57
N ASP A 172 21.17 2.84 3.14
CA ASP A 172 20.57 1.59 3.61
C ASP A 172 20.91 1.34 5.10
N PRO A 173 19.98 1.47 6.05
CA PRO A 173 20.26 1.32 7.48
C PRO A 173 20.68 -0.10 7.88
N LYS A 174 20.47 -1.09 7.00
CA LYS A 174 20.96 -2.47 7.23
C LYS A 174 22.43 -2.64 6.91
N LYS A 175 23.00 -1.76 6.09
CA LYS A 175 24.39 -1.80 5.63
C LYS A 175 25.23 -0.70 6.28
N ASN A 176 24.63 0.44 6.53
CA ASN A 176 25.27 1.60 7.12
C ASN A 176 24.58 1.97 8.45
N PRO A 177 25.23 1.69 9.60
CA PRO A 177 24.68 2.03 10.91
C PRO A 177 24.61 3.54 11.16
N ASP A 178 25.34 4.37 10.39
CA ASP A 178 25.30 5.84 10.48
C ASP A 178 24.19 6.45 9.60
N ALA A 179 23.37 5.63 8.94
CA ALA A 179 22.25 6.11 8.14
C ALA A 179 21.22 6.81 9.02
N VAL A 180 20.89 8.06 8.66
CA VAL A 180 19.93 8.89 9.40
C VAL A 180 18.60 8.89 8.67
N ARG A 181 17.49 8.68 9.42
CA ARG A 181 16.13 8.77 8.89
C ARG A 181 15.73 10.22 8.67
N TYR A 182 15.18 10.52 7.51
CA TYR A 182 14.54 11.81 7.26
C TYR A 182 13.20 11.91 7.99
N GLN A 183 12.91 13.04 8.60
CA GLN A 183 11.54 13.36 9.06
C GLN A 183 10.65 13.73 7.87
N SER A 184 11.19 14.56 6.97
CA SER A 184 10.59 14.90 5.69
C SER A 184 11.63 15.08 4.63
N VAL A 185 11.24 14.93 3.36
CA VAL A 185 12.08 15.13 2.18
C VAL A 185 11.17 15.57 1.02
N THR A 186 11.63 16.50 0.20
CA THR A 186 10.87 16.87 -1.00
C THR A 186 11.03 15.82 -2.10
N PHE A 187 10.07 15.76 -3.05
CA PHE A 187 10.19 14.88 -4.21
C PHE A 187 11.48 15.16 -5.00
N ASP A 188 11.82 16.44 -5.21
CA ASP A 188 13.01 16.82 -5.97
C ASP A 188 14.31 16.44 -5.23
N GLU A 189 14.35 16.59 -3.92
CA GLU A 189 15.49 16.15 -3.10
C GLU A 189 15.63 14.62 -3.15
N ALA A 190 14.54 13.88 -3.04
CA ALA A 190 14.55 12.42 -3.12
C ALA A 190 15.04 11.94 -4.50
N ILE A 191 14.67 12.62 -5.58
CA ILE A 191 15.17 12.34 -6.94
C ILE A 191 16.66 12.66 -7.04
N SER A 192 17.07 13.85 -6.63
CA SER A 192 18.48 14.30 -6.76
C SER A 192 19.45 13.42 -5.97
N ARG A 193 19.01 12.92 -4.81
CA ARG A 193 19.78 12.00 -3.96
C ARG A 193 19.57 10.52 -4.30
N ASN A 194 18.77 10.19 -5.32
CA ASN A 194 18.44 8.83 -5.73
C ASN A 194 17.92 7.96 -4.57
N LEU A 195 17.09 8.54 -3.71
CA LEU A 195 16.49 7.82 -2.58
C LEU A 195 15.44 6.83 -3.10
N LYS A 196 15.54 5.58 -2.66
CA LYS A 196 14.64 4.50 -3.10
C LYS A 196 13.33 4.50 -2.32
N VAL A 197 12.43 5.43 -2.64
CA VAL A 197 11.10 5.50 -2.02
C VAL A 197 10.13 4.54 -2.71
N MET A 198 10.03 4.63 -4.04
CA MET A 198 9.17 3.79 -4.89
C MET A 198 9.72 3.78 -6.32
N ASP A 199 9.02 3.09 -7.25
CA ASP A 199 9.43 3.14 -8.66
C ASP A 199 9.27 4.56 -9.25
N ALA A 200 10.06 4.84 -10.30
CA ALA A 200 10.13 6.19 -10.88
C ALA A 200 8.78 6.67 -11.43
N THR A 201 7.96 5.78 -12.00
CA THR A 201 6.65 6.13 -12.56
C THR A 201 5.69 6.57 -11.47
N ALA A 202 5.58 5.79 -10.39
CA ALA A 202 4.74 6.11 -9.24
C ALA A 202 5.20 7.43 -8.58
N PHE A 203 6.51 7.62 -8.47
CA PHE A 203 7.10 8.80 -7.84
C PHE A 203 6.82 10.07 -8.63
N ALA A 204 7.06 10.03 -9.95
CA ALA A 204 6.76 11.16 -10.85
C ALA A 204 5.25 11.50 -10.82
N LEU A 205 4.39 10.49 -10.84
CA LEU A 205 2.95 10.68 -10.81
C LEU A 205 2.48 11.36 -9.50
N CYS A 206 3.01 10.93 -8.35
CA CYS A 206 2.70 11.56 -7.05
C CYS A 206 3.19 13.00 -7.00
N ARG A 207 4.42 13.28 -7.47
CA ARG A 207 4.97 14.65 -7.54
C ARG A 207 4.12 15.56 -8.41
N ASP A 208 3.84 15.13 -9.64
CA ASP A 208 3.14 15.96 -10.63
C ASP A 208 1.69 16.26 -10.24
N GLN A 209 1.08 15.40 -9.43
CA GLN A 209 -0.28 15.55 -8.91
C GLN A 209 -0.34 16.02 -7.45
N HIS A 210 0.80 16.39 -6.84
CA HIS A 210 0.93 16.87 -5.47
C HIS A 210 0.34 15.90 -4.41
N LEU A 211 0.42 14.59 -4.67
CA LEU A 211 0.00 13.57 -3.72
C LEU A 211 1.15 13.25 -2.76
N ASN A 212 1.08 13.75 -1.55
CA ASN A 212 2.06 13.46 -0.51
C ASN A 212 2.11 11.97 -0.16
N ILE A 213 3.30 11.49 0.22
CA ILE A 213 3.54 10.12 0.60
C ILE A 213 4.10 10.08 2.02
N LYS A 214 3.59 9.19 2.86
CA LYS A 214 4.21 8.89 4.16
C LYS A 214 4.77 7.47 4.13
N VAL A 215 6.07 7.32 4.32
CA VAL A 215 6.76 6.02 4.40
C VAL A 215 6.94 5.67 5.87
N PHE A 216 6.45 4.51 6.30
CA PHE A 216 6.51 4.07 7.69
C PHE A 216 6.56 2.54 7.82
N SER A 217 6.84 2.02 9.01
CA SER A 217 6.81 0.58 9.27
C SER A 217 5.46 0.13 9.81
N ILE A 218 4.80 -0.79 9.08
CA ILE A 218 3.54 -1.41 9.53
C ILE A 218 3.76 -2.42 10.67
N PHE A 219 4.99 -2.87 10.88
CA PHE A 219 5.33 -3.82 11.94
C PHE A 219 5.54 -3.15 13.31
N LYS A 220 5.65 -1.83 13.33
CA LYS A 220 5.71 -1.07 14.58
C LYS A 220 4.29 -0.90 15.13
N ASN A 221 4.04 -1.45 16.29
CA ASN A 221 2.71 -1.43 16.90
C ASN A 221 2.13 -0.02 17.03
N GLY A 222 0.90 0.19 16.56
CA GLY A 222 0.20 1.48 16.56
C GLY A 222 0.77 2.52 15.59
N ALA A 223 1.72 2.17 14.71
CA ALA A 223 2.34 3.14 13.80
C ALA A 223 1.31 3.73 12.83
N LEU A 224 0.44 2.91 12.25
CA LEU A 224 -0.59 3.39 11.32
C LEU A 224 -1.52 4.43 12.00
N ARG A 225 -1.90 4.18 13.25
CA ARG A 225 -2.72 5.10 14.03
C ARG A 225 -1.98 6.41 14.30
N ARG A 226 -0.69 6.36 14.70
CA ARG A 226 0.12 7.58 14.91
C ARG A 226 0.25 8.40 13.63
N VAL A 227 0.51 7.75 12.49
CA VAL A 227 0.55 8.43 11.17
C VAL A 227 -0.75 9.17 10.90
N VAL A 228 -1.89 8.51 11.09
CA VAL A 228 -3.22 9.08 10.80
C VAL A 228 -3.56 10.24 11.75
N LEU A 229 -3.05 10.22 12.98
CA LEU A 229 -3.20 11.30 13.94
C LEU A 229 -2.20 12.46 13.70
N GLY A 230 -1.32 12.37 12.70
CA GLY A 230 -0.33 13.41 12.39
C GLY A 230 0.86 13.44 13.34
N GLU A 231 1.06 12.37 14.11
CA GLU A 231 2.21 12.26 15.02
C GLU A 231 3.52 12.03 14.25
N ASP A 232 4.67 12.23 14.92
CA ASP A 232 6.00 12.02 14.33
C ASP A 232 6.28 10.51 14.15
N GLU A 233 5.84 9.97 13.02
CA GLU A 233 6.05 8.59 12.61
C GLU A 233 6.47 8.55 11.13
N GLY A 234 7.52 7.80 10.82
CA GLY A 234 7.96 7.62 9.44
C GLY A 234 8.59 8.87 8.80
N THR A 235 8.64 8.89 7.47
CA THR A 235 9.15 10.01 6.65
C THR A 235 8.06 10.55 5.75
N LEU A 236 7.83 11.86 5.75
CA LEU A 236 6.94 12.54 4.82
C LEU A 236 7.71 12.90 3.53
N VAL A 237 7.19 12.47 2.37
CA VAL A 237 7.66 12.93 1.04
C VAL A 237 6.60 13.86 0.47
N HIS A 238 7.02 15.07 0.10
CA HIS A 238 6.10 16.15 -0.29
C HIS A 238 6.69 17.05 -1.38
N CYS A 239 5.88 17.95 -1.92
CA CYS A 239 6.32 19.03 -2.83
C CYS A 239 7.07 20.12 -2.09
#